data_f02fd8fd3e3f99f8b849650fc6eb9117
#
_entry.id   f02fd8fd3e3f99f8b849650fc6eb9117
#
_cell.length_a   1.000
_cell.length_b   1.000
_cell.length_c   1.000
_cell.angle_alpha   90.00
_cell.angle_beta   90.00
_cell.angle_gamma   90.00
#
_symmetry.space_group_name_H-M   'P 1'
#
loop_
_entity.id
_entity.type
_entity.pdbx_description
1 polymer ?
#
loop_
_entity_poly.entity_id
_entity_poly.type
_entity_poly.pdbx_seq_one_letter_code
_entity_poly.pdbx_strand_id
1 'polypeptide(L)'
;MTNEYIDPEERSFTCIAFPVPGIGEHFPEIFDEVLKINTLDYKTYETIQQHLIDALDKAAWVEIKGRGDNHTDMKVMLHTLNNPAQETNFENCVADVNIPVGEVFTSPKLTGTEGVLHVPQTFLRGMQYNDLELQFRDGMITKYTCRNFEKEAENEKLLQDGVLYHHDTLPIGEFAIGTNTTAYMVARRYEINDKLPVLIAEKTGPHFAVGDTCYSYEEDRMTYNPDGKAIIARDNEVSALRHTDPEKAYFNCHTDITIPYAELAEVTAVCADGTRIGLIKDGFFVLDGTEELNLPLYQG
;
A
#
# COMPACT_ATOMS: atom_id res chain seq x y z
N MET A 1 2.32 -10.25 -24.72
CA MET A 1 1.91 -11.57 -25.26
C MET A 1 0.58 -12.05 -24.66
N THR A 2 0.42 -12.21 -23.35
CA THR A 2 -0.83 -12.79 -22.80
C THR A 2 -2.06 -11.95 -23.17
N ASN A 3 -2.02 -10.63 -22.96
CA ASN A 3 -3.14 -9.71 -23.25
C ASN A 3 -3.45 -9.55 -24.75
N GLU A 4 -2.57 -10.03 -25.63
CA GLU A 4 -2.73 -9.96 -27.09
C GLU A 4 -3.48 -11.19 -27.65
N TYR A 5 -3.38 -12.34 -26.96
CA TYR A 5 -3.90 -13.63 -27.46
C TYR A 5 -5.00 -14.23 -26.58
N ILE A 6 -5.16 -13.76 -25.36
CA ILE A 6 -6.18 -14.25 -24.42
C ILE A 6 -6.97 -13.06 -23.92
N ASP A 7 -8.28 -13.08 -24.15
CA ASP A 7 -9.17 -12.06 -23.61
C ASP A 7 -9.05 -12.04 -22.07
N PRO A 8 -8.82 -10.89 -21.46
CA PRO A 8 -8.80 -10.77 -20.00
C PRO A 8 -10.03 -11.34 -19.30
N GLU A 9 -11.20 -11.34 -19.97
CA GLU A 9 -12.43 -11.94 -19.43
C GLU A 9 -12.44 -13.48 -19.45
N GLU A 10 -11.56 -14.10 -20.26
CA GLU A 10 -11.44 -15.56 -20.39
C GLU A 10 -10.37 -16.15 -19.46
N ARG A 11 -9.71 -15.33 -18.63
CA ARG A 11 -8.65 -15.78 -17.71
C ARG A 11 -8.89 -15.36 -16.28
N SER A 12 -8.43 -16.17 -15.35
CA SER A 12 -8.26 -15.81 -13.95
C SER A 12 -6.89 -16.25 -13.47
N PHE A 13 -6.39 -15.60 -12.44
CA PHE A 13 -5.16 -15.99 -11.77
C PHE A 13 -5.25 -15.65 -10.28
N THR A 14 -4.43 -16.32 -9.49
CA THR A 14 -4.27 -16.04 -8.06
C THR A 14 -2.79 -16.09 -7.73
N CYS A 15 -2.31 -15.10 -7.02
CA CYS A 15 -0.96 -15.05 -6.48
C CYS A 15 -0.98 -15.45 -5.01
N ILE A 16 -0.10 -16.38 -4.64
CA ILE A 16 0.05 -16.81 -3.24
C ILE A 16 1.53 -16.83 -2.87
N ALA A 17 1.84 -16.29 -1.71
CA ALA A 17 3.21 -16.25 -1.21
C ALA A 17 3.48 -17.41 -0.25
N PHE A 18 4.60 -18.12 -0.46
CA PHE A 18 5.12 -19.14 0.46
C PHE A 18 6.60 -18.89 0.73
N PRO A 19 7.05 -19.12 1.98
CA PRO A 19 8.46 -19.05 2.30
C PRO A 19 9.21 -20.25 1.68
N VAL A 20 10.49 -20.03 1.40
CA VAL A 20 11.41 -21.08 0.97
C VAL A 20 12.44 -21.36 2.10
N PRO A 21 13.13 -22.52 2.14
CA PRO A 21 14.08 -22.84 3.22
C PRO A 21 15.16 -21.78 3.49
N GLY A 22 15.49 -20.97 2.48
CA GLY A 22 16.42 -19.83 2.63
C GLY A 22 15.93 -18.68 3.51
N ILE A 23 14.66 -18.69 3.98
CA ILE A 23 14.11 -17.65 4.85
C ILE A 23 14.78 -17.65 6.24
N GLY A 24 15.32 -18.80 6.71
CA GLY A 24 16.07 -18.88 7.96
C GLY A 24 16.00 -20.25 8.64
N GLU A 25 16.69 -20.35 9.78
CA GLU A 25 16.77 -21.59 10.58
C GLU A 25 15.40 -22.07 11.09
N HIS A 26 14.45 -21.14 11.30
CA HIS A 26 13.08 -21.42 11.75
C HIS A 26 12.12 -21.66 10.59
N PHE A 27 12.61 -22.14 9.43
CA PHE A 27 11.76 -22.34 8.25
C PHE A 27 10.50 -23.16 8.50
N PRO A 28 10.52 -24.30 9.25
CA PRO A 28 9.31 -25.08 9.50
C PRO A 28 8.24 -24.27 10.25
N GLU A 29 8.63 -23.56 11.29
CA GLU A 29 7.73 -22.73 12.12
C GLU A 29 7.21 -21.54 11.32
N ILE A 30 8.09 -20.88 10.53
CA ILE A 30 7.70 -19.76 9.65
C ILE A 30 6.74 -20.26 8.57
N PHE A 31 6.97 -21.44 8.02
CA PHE A 31 6.07 -22.02 7.02
C PHE A 31 4.67 -22.26 7.61
N ASP A 32 4.59 -22.80 8.82
CA ASP A 32 3.30 -23.02 9.51
C ASP A 32 2.59 -21.70 9.82
N GLU A 33 3.34 -20.64 10.22
CA GLU A 33 2.76 -19.30 10.42
C GLU A 33 2.27 -18.67 9.11
N VAL A 34 3.02 -18.83 8.01
CA VAL A 34 2.58 -18.33 6.70
C VAL A 34 1.34 -19.08 6.20
N LEU A 35 1.22 -20.38 6.46
CA LEU A 35 -0.02 -21.10 6.15
C LEU A 35 -1.21 -20.52 6.93
N LYS A 36 -1.04 -20.18 8.22
CA LYS A 36 -2.09 -19.52 9.00
C LYS A 36 -2.44 -18.14 8.42
N ILE A 37 -1.42 -17.34 8.07
CA ILE A 37 -1.60 -16.04 7.44
C ILE A 37 -2.38 -16.16 6.12
N ASN A 38 -2.03 -17.13 5.28
CA ASN A 38 -2.69 -17.36 3.99
C ASN A 38 -4.12 -17.90 4.13
N THR A 39 -4.48 -18.44 5.29
CA THR A 39 -5.80 -19.02 5.57
C THR A 39 -6.60 -18.24 6.60
N LEU A 40 -6.25 -16.97 6.86
CA LEU A 40 -7.07 -16.07 7.67
C LEU A 40 -8.50 -15.99 7.11
N ASP A 41 -9.46 -15.85 8.01
CA ASP A 41 -10.87 -15.76 7.61
C ASP A 41 -11.13 -14.45 6.83
N TYR A 42 -11.13 -14.57 5.51
CA TYR A 42 -11.32 -13.44 4.61
C TYR A 42 -12.66 -12.72 4.83
N LYS A 43 -13.71 -13.39 5.30
CA LYS A 43 -15.01 -12.76 5.58
C LYS A 43 -14.97 -11.85 6.80
N THR A 44 -14.22 -12.23 7.81
CA THR A 44 -13.95 -11.35 8.96
C THR A 44 -13.18 -10.13 8.50
N TYR A 45 -12.13 -10.31 7.70
CA TYR A 45 -11.35 -9.19 7.14
C TYR A 45 -12.18 -8.32 6.21
N GLU A 46 -13.02 -8.90 5.34
CA GLU A 46 -13.96 -8.16 4.48
C GLU A 46 -14.81 -7.19 5.29
N THR A 47 -15.37 -7.68 6.42
CA THR A 47 -16.21 -6.87 7.31
C THR A 47 -15.41 -5.75 7.98
N ILE A 48 -14.24 -6.07 8.54
CA ILE A 48 -13.38 -5.10 9.23
C ILE A 48 -12.86 -4.04 8.25
N GLN A 49 -12.40 -4.46 7.10
CA GLN A 49 -11.91 -3.56 6.03
C GLN A 49 -13.02 -2.67 5.49
N GLN A 50 -14.27 -3.16 5.45
CA GLN A 50 -15.41 -2.34 5.05
C GLN A 50 -15.64 -1.16 6.01
N HIS A 51 -15.41 -1.30 7.32
CA HIS A 51 -15.48 -0.17 8.25
C HIS A 51 -14.44 0.91 7.92
N LEU A 52 -13.22 0.50 7.54
CA LEU A 52 -12.19 1.46 7.08
C LEU A 52 -12.63 2.17 5.80
N ILE A 53 -13.13 1.43 4.81
CA ILE A 53 -13.61 1.98 3.54
C ILE A 53 -14.76 2.96 3.77
N ASP A 54 -15.74 2.62 4.61
CA ASP A 54 -16.88 3.47 4.92
C ASP A 54 -16.48 4.80 5.60
N ALA A 55 -15.37 4.82 6.33
CA ALA A 55 -14.80 6.03 6.91
C ALA A 55 -14.00 6.83 5.86
N LEU A 56 -13.19 6.14 5.04
CA LEU A 56 -12.36 6.72 3.99
C LEU A 56 -13.20 7.33 2.85
N ASP A 57 -14.32 6.71 2.48
CA ASP A 57 -15.23 7.21 1.44
C ASP A 57 -15.91 8.55 1.81
N LYS A 58 -15.89 8.93 3.08
CA LYS A 58 -16.36 10.25 3.56
C LYS A 58 -15.29 11.32 3.48
N ALA A 59 -14.04 10.92 3.32
CA ALA A 59 -12.90 11.82 3.40
C ALA A 59 -12.63 12.53 2.07
N ALA A 60 -12.12 13.75 2.16
CA ALA A 60 -11.54 14.48 1.04
C ALA A 60 -10.03 14.19 0.90
N TRP A 61 -9.37 13.90 2.02
CA TRP A 61 -7.96 13.47 2.06
C TRP A 61 -7.67 12.63 3.31
N VAL A 62 -6.54 11.94 3.28
CA VAL A 62 -6.00 11.21 4.43
C VAL A 62 -4.70 11.86 4.87
N GLU A 63 -4.52 12.03 6.17
CA GLU A 63 -3.26 12.46 6.79
C GLU A 63 -2.57 11.27 7.44
N ILE A 64 -1.28 11.11 7.15
CA ILE A 64 -0.45 10.03 7.68
C ILE A 64 0.77 10.67 8.35
N LYS A 65 0.99 10.36 9.63
CA LYS A 65 2.13 10.85 10.39
C LYS A 65 2.93 9.74 11.03
N GLY A 66 4.23 9.82 10.86
CA GLY A 66 5.19 8.96 11.53
C GLY A 66 5.44 9.37 12.98
N ARG A 67 6.14 8.52 13.74
CA ARG A 67 6.62 8.80 15.09
C ARG A 67 8.03 8.27 15.32
N GLY A 68 8.68 8.77 16.37
CA GLY A 68 10.06 8.40 16.68
C GLY A 68 11.00 8.90 15.60
N ASP A 69 11.76 7.95 15.03
CA ASP A 69 12.69 8.26 13.95
C ASP A 69 12.02 8.31 12.57
N ASN A 70 10.74 7.93 12.46
CA ASN A 70 9.96 8.05 11.22
C ASN A 70 9.38 9.46 11.12
N HIS A 71 9.76 10.20 10.09
CA HIS A 71 9.37 11.60 9.87
C HIS A 71 8.31 11.76 8.79
N THR A 72 7.58 10.68 8.47
CA THR A 72 6.46 10.77 7.52
C THR A 72 5.47 11.84 7.95
N ASP A 73 5.12 12.72 7.01
CA ASP A 73 4.02 13.68 7.11
C ASP A 73 3.42 13.87 5.73
N MET A 74 2.41 13.05 5.43
CA MET A 74 1.77 12.95 4.13
C MET A 74 0.31 13.36 4.19
N LYS A 75 -0.12 14.08 3.15
CA LYS A 75 -1.51 14.37 2.83
C LYS A 75 -1.85 13.74 1.48
N VAL A 76 -2.77 12.79 1.48
CA VAL A 76 -3.20 12.04 0.30
C VAL A 76 -4.60 12.46 -0.09
N MET A 77 -4.75 13.06 -1.26
CA MET A 77 -6.06 13.49 -1.78
C MET A 77 -6.84 12.31 -2.35
N LEU A 78 -8.13 12.27 -2.06
CA LEU A 78 -9.05 11.25 -2.56
C LEU A 78 -9.94 11.81 -3.67
N HIS A 79 -10.47 10.90 -4.51
CA HIS A 79 -11.46 11.27 -5.51
C HIS A 79 -12.81 11.57 -4.84
N THR A 80 -13.56 12.50 -5.42
CA THR A 80 -14.91 12.82 -4.94
C THR A 80 -15.89 11.78 -5.46
N LEU A 81 -16.60 11.11 -4.57
CA LEU A 81 -17.69 10.20 -4.93
C LEU A 81 -18.91 11.01 -5.39
N ASN A 82 -19.36 10.77 -6.62
CA ASN A 82 -20.58 11.41 -7.12
C ASN A 82 -21.84 10.71 -6.62
N ASN A 83 -21.76 9.41 -6.42
CA ASN A 83 -22.83 8.58 -5.89
C ASN A 83 -22.31 7.62 -4.81
N PRO A 84 -22.13 8.07 -3.55
CA PRO A 84 -21.55 7.24 -2.46
C PRO A 84 -22.32 5.95 -2.15
N ALA A 85 -23.58 5.83 -2.65
CA ALA A 85 -24.36 4.61 -2.49
C ALA A 85 -23.96 3.51 -3.48
N GLN A 86 -23.27 3.85 -4.57
CA GLN A 86 -22.88 2.92 -5.65
C GLN A 86 -21.38 2.99 -5.99
N GLU A 87 -20.67 3.94 -5.42
CA GLU A 87 -19.25 4.20 -5.69
C GLU A 87 -18.42 4.11 -4.41
N THR A 88 -17.17 3.75 -4.57
CA THR A 88 -16.16 3.73 -3.51
C THR A 88 -14.79 4.13 -4.06
N ASN A 89 -13.93 4.70 -3.22
CA ASN A 89 -12.55 5.02 -3.56
C ASN A 89 -11.59 3.86 -3.31
N PHE A 90 -11.93 2.94 -2.40
CA PHE A 90 -10.99 1.91 -1.97
C PHE A 90 -11.47 0.52 -2.37
N GLU A 91 -10.53 -0.30 -2.84
CA GLU A 91 -10.75 -1.73 -2.97
C GLU A 91 -10.63 -2.43 -1.63
N ASN A 92 -11.56 -3.35 -1.37
CA ASN A 92 -11.53 -4.26 -0.23
C ASN A 92 -10.82 -5.55 -0.66
N CYS A 93 -9.52 -5.65 -0.44
CA CYS A 93 -8.71 -6.79 -0.87
C CYS A 93 -8.94 -8.01 0.04
N VAL A 94 -9.73 -8.96 -0.45
CA VAL A 94 -10.27 -10.11 0.30
C VAL A 94 -9.66 -11.46 -0.08
N ALA A 95 -8.44 -11.47 -0.59
CA ALA A 95 -7.72 -12.69 -1.00
C ALA A 95 -8.38 -13.43 -2.18
N ASP A 96 -8.92 -12.71 -3.13
CA ASP A 96 -9.44 -13.23 -4.40
C ASP A 96 -8.34 -13.33 -5.49
N VAL A 97 -7.50 -12.31 -5.62
CA VAL A 97 -6.34 -12.28 -6.52
C VAL A 97 -5.04 -12.51 -5.73
N ASN A 98 -4.78 -11.72 -4.70
CA ASN A 98 -3.59 -11.78 -3.86
C ASN A 98 -3.89 -12.47 -2.53
N ILE A 99 -3.17 -13.54 -2.21
CA ILE A 99 -3.21 -14.24 -0.93
C ILE A 99 -1.91 -13.97 -0.17
N PRO A 100 -1.98 -13.51 1.09
CA PRO A 100 -3.11 -13.43 2.01
C PRO A 100 -4.04 -12.21 1.82
N VAL A 101 -5.17 -12.22 2.52
CA VAL A 101 -6.03 -11.07 2.74
C VAL A 101 -5.31 -9.99 3.55
N GLY A 102 -5.72 -8.74 3.42
CA GLY A 102 -5.38 -7.78 4.45
C GLY A 102 -4.92 -6.42 3.99
N GLU A 103 -5.70 -5.75 3.13
CA GLU A 103 -5.52 -4.34 2.83
C GLU A 103 -6.78 -3.69 2.25
N VAL A 104 -6.83 -2.38 2.35
CA VAL A 104 -7.70 -1.52 1.56
C VAL A 104 -6.83 -0.54 0.80
N PHE A 105 -7.00 -0.41 -0.51
CA PHE A 105 -6.12 0.40 -1.35
C PHE A 105 -6.87 1.27 -2.35
N THR A 106 -6.21 2.31 -2.84
CA THR A 106 -6.76 3.27 -3.80
C THR A 106 -5.65 3.81 -4.70
N SER A 107 -5.99 4.18 -5.93
CA SER A 107 -5.17 5.07 -6.74
C SER A 107 -5.53 6.51 -6.35
N PRO A 108 -4.66 7.23 -5.63
CA PRO A 108 -5.03 8.53 -5.09
C PRO A 108 -5.08 9.61 -6.18
N LYS A 109 -5.84 10.66 -5.93
CA LYS A 109 -5.75 11.87 -6.72
C LYS A 109 -4.38 12.52 -6.50
N LEU A 110 -3.63 12.80 -7.57
CA LEU A 110 -2.28 13.36 -7.46
C LEU A 110 -2.31 14.85 -7.09
N THR A 111 -3.16 15.63 -7.74
CA THR A 111 -3.27 17.07 -7.49
C THR A 111 -3.62 17.36 -6.02
N GLY A 112 -2.72 18.03 -5.32
CA GLY A 112 -2.83 18.37 -3.89
C GLY A 112 -2.37 17.27 -2.94
N THR A 113 -1.95 16.09 -3.44
CA THR A 113 -1.25 15.08 -2.66
C THR A 113 0.20 15.50 -2.48
N GLU A 114 0.62 15.71 -1.23
CA GLU A 114 1.92 16.28 -0.91
C GLU A 114 2.44 15.82 0.45
N GLY A 115 3.73 16.00 0.67
CA GLY A 115 4.37 15.73 1.95
C GLY A 115 5.67 14.96 1.83
N VAL A 116 6.05 14.33 2.92
CA VAL A 116 7.27 13.52 3.06
C VAL A 116 6.88 12.11 3.47
N LEU A 117 7.28 11.13 2.70
CA LEU A 117 7.32 9.73 3.10
C LEU A 117 8.74 9.41 3.55
N HIS A 118 8.90 9.01 4.81
CA HIS A 118 10.19 8.65 5.38
C HIS A 118 10.10 7.35 6.16
N VAL A 119 10.99 6.41 5.88
CA VAL A 119 11.10 5.16 6.61
C VAL A 119 12.55 4.95 7.03
N PRO A 120 12.83 4.84 8.35
CA PRO A 120 14.20 4.66 8.85
C PRO A 120 14.90 3.44 8.28
N GLN A 121 14.16 2.35 8.07
CA GLN A 121 14.66 1.14 7.42
C GLN A 121 13.54 0.46 6.64
N THR A 122 13.80 0.13 5.39
CA THR A 122 12.89 -0.68 4.57
C THR A 122 13.68 -1.62 3.66
N PHE A 123 13.00 -2.66 3.17
CA PHE A 123 13.57 -3.66 2.26
C PHE A 123 12.76 -3.69 0.98
N LEU A 124 13.38 -3.28 -0.12
CA LEU A 124 12.76 -3.27 -1.45
C LEU A 124 13.52 -4.27 -2.33
N ARG A 125 12.82 -5.31 -2.79
CA ARG A 125 13.40 -6.38 -3.63
C ARG A 125 14.69 -6.99 -3.06
N GLY A 126 14.73 -7.19 -1.73
CA GLY A 126 15.86 -7.76 -1.02
C GLY A 126 17.04 -6.81 -0.79
N MET A 127 16.92 -5.54 -1.21
CA MET A 127 17.88 -4.49 -0.90
C MET A 127 17.40 -3.68 0.30
N GLN A 128 18.25 -3.50 1.30
CA GLN A 128 17.98 -2.63 2.44
C GLN A 128 18.20 -1.17 2.06
N TYR A 129 17.26 -0.31 2.45
CA TYR A 129 17.36 1.14 2.41
C TYR A 129 17.33 1.68 3.82
N ASN A 130 18.27 2.58 4.16
CA ASN A 130 18.36 3.27 5.43
C ASN A 130 17.98 4.73 5.25
N ASP A 131 17.12 5.24 6.14
CA ASP A 131 16.59 6.61 6.08
C ASP A 131 16.09 6.97 4.67
N LEU A 132 15.25 6.09 4.09
CA LEU A 132 14.61 6.37 2.80
C LEU A 132 13.63 7.52 2.96
N GLU A 133 13.85 8.61 2.24
CA GLU A 133 12.95 9.76 2.21
C GLU A 133 12.57 10.11 0.77
N LEU A 134 11.27 10.23 0.52
CA LEU A 134 10.69 10.72 -0.73
C LEU A 134 9.81 11.93 -0.41
N GLN A 135 10.04 13.05 -1.11
CA GLN A 135 9.21 14.25 -0.99
C GLN A 135 8.29 14.36 -2.20
N PHE A 136 7.01 14.62 -1.93
CA PHE A 136 5.98 14.69 -2.95
C PHE A 136 5.36 16.09 -3.06
N ARG A 137 5.05 16.48 -4.29
CA ARG A 137 4.20 17.62 -4.62
C ARG A 137 3.30 17.24 -5.78
N ASP A 138 2.00 17.48 -5.62
CA ASP A 138 0.99 17.02 -6.58
C ASP A 138 1.20 15.55 -6.96
N GLY A 139 1.44 14.70 -5.95
CA GLY A 139 1.63 13.27 -6.07
C GLY A 139 2.89 12.80 -6.78
N MET A 140 3.75 13.72 -7.28
CA MET A 140 5.00 13.40 -7.97
C MET A 140 6.19 13.52 -7.02
N ILE A 141 7.17 12.61 -7.14
CA ILE A 141 8.44 12.70 -6.42
C ILE A 141 9.19 13.96 -6.88
N THR A 142 9.52 14.85 -5.94
CA THR A 142 10.30 16.08 -6.21
C THR A 142 11.70 16.01 -5.63
N LYS A 143 11.90 15.18 -4.62
CA LYS A 143 13.21 14.93 -4.01
C LYS A 143 13.21 13.52 -3.40
N TYR A 144 14.37 12.90 -3.40
CA TYR A 144 14.59 11.59 -2.80
C TYR A 144 15.99 11.52 -2.18
N THR A 145 16.10 10.85 -1.04
CA THR A 145 17.39 10.60 -0.34
C THR A 145 17.36 9.27 0.41
N CYS A 146 18.54 8.70 0.67
CA CYS A 146 18.73 7.63 1.64
C CYS A 146 20.14 7.74 2.28
N ARG A 147 20.44 6.91 3.26
CA ARG A 147 21.73 6.92 3.97
C ARG A 147 22.41 5.54 3.99
N ASN A 148 22.46 4.89 2.84
CA ASN A 148 23.12 3.60 2.67
C ASN A 148 24.65 3.74 2.58
N PHE A 149 25.11 4.85 2.03
CA PHE A 149 26.54 5.13 1.75
C PHE A 149 26.96 6.50 2.29
N GLU A 150 28.27 6.68 2.53
CA GLU A 150 28.80 7.98 2.94
C GLU A 150 28.71 9.05 1.84
N LYS A 151 28.77 8.62 0.57
CA LYS A 151 28.73 9.53 -0.59
C LYS A 151 27.29 9.67 -1.10
N GLU A 152 26.84 10.91 -1.17
CA GLU A 152 25.51 11.26 -1.67
C GLU A 152 25.25 10.70 -3.08
N ALA A 153 26.23 10.80 -4.00
CA ALA A 153 26.10 10.27 -5.35
C ALA A 153 25.90 8.73 -5.41
N GLU A 154 26.37 7.98 -4.42
CA GLU A 154 26.15 6.54 -4.33
C GLU A 154 24.73 6.25 -3.83
N ASN A 155 24.21 7.05 -2.90
CA ASN A 155 22.82 6.98 -2.43
C ASN A 155 21.83 7.36 -3.55
N GLU A 156 22.12 8.45 -4.26
CA GLU A 156 21.32 8.90 -5.41
C GLU A 156 21.25 7.81 -6.48
N LYS A 157 22.40 7.20 -6.82
CA LYS A 157 22.44 6.10 -7.79
C LYS A 157 21.63 4.89 -7.31
N LEU A 158 21.72 4.52 -6.03
CA LEU A 158 20.92 3.42 -5.47
C LEU A 158 19.43 3.66 -5.63
N LEU A 159 18.96 4.89 -5.38
CA LEU A 159 17.56 5.26 -5.52
C LEU A 159 17.12 5.32 -6.99
N GLN A 160 17.97 5.85 -7.87
CA GLN A 160 17.73 5.86 -9.32
C GLN A 160 17.57 4.43 -9.88
N ASP A 161 18.44 3.52 -9.47
CA ASP A 161 18.43 2.14 -9.97
C ASP A 161 17.27 1.32 -9.34
N GLY A 162 16.98 1.50 -8.05
CA GLY A 162 16.14 0.58 -7.28
C GLY A 162 14.73 1.09 -6.95
N VAL A 163 14.49 2.41 -6.99
CA VAL A 163 13.18 3.02 -6.67
C VAL A 163 12.60 3.74 -7.88
N LEU A 164 13.40 4.57 -8.57
CA LEU A 164 12.94 5.36 -9.71
C LEU A 164 13.06 4.62 -11.06
N TYR A 165 13.76 3.50 -11.13
CA TYR A 165 13.97 2.74 -12.37
C TYR A 165 14.46 3.60 -13.54
N HIS A 166 15.36 4.55 -13.25
CA HIS A 166 15.93 5.53 -14.19
C HIS A 166 14.94 6.56 -14.73
N HIS A 167 13.75 6.68 -14.16
CA HIS A 167 12.85 7.79 -14.45
C HIS A 167 13.29 9.03 -13.67
N ASP A 168 13.05 10.22 -14.23
CA ASP A 168 13.35 11.49 -13.57
C ASP A 168 12.48 11.71 -12.32
N THR A 169 11.25 11.20 -12.36
CA THR A 169 10.26 11.24 -11.28
C THR A 169 9.24 10.12 -11.46
N LEU A 170 8.55 9.76 -10.39
CA LEU A 170 7.43 8.81 -10.41
C LEU A 170 6.23 9.41 -9.66
N PRO A 171 5.00 9.09 -10.08
CA PRO A 171 3.79 9.39 -9.31
C PRO A 171 3.64 8.43 -8.13
N ILE A 172 2.79 8.82 -7.17
CA ILE A 172 2.17 7.86 -6.27
C ILE A 172 1.14 7.09 -7.09
N GLY A 173 1.36 5.80 -7.28
CA GLY A 173 0.44 4.88 -7.96
C GLY A 173 -0.62 4.34 -7.02
N GLU A 174 -0.26 4.18 -5.74
CA GLU A 174 -1.14 3.60 -4.73
C GLU A 174 -0.95 4.24 -3.36
N PHE A 175 -2.04 4.34 -2.63
CA PHE A 175 -2.07 4.47 -1.18
C PHE A 175 -2.93 3.36 -0.60
N ALA A 176 -2.40 2.64 0.37
CA ALA A 176 -3.08 1.53 1.02
C ALA A 176 -2.95 1.55 2.55
N ILE A 177 -3.87 0.87 3.21
CA ILE A 177 -3.79 0.54 4.63
C ILE A 177 -3.75 -0.98 4.74
N GLY A 178 -2.54 -1.54 4.91
CA GLY A 178 -2.37 -2.94 5.24
C GLY A 178 -3.01 -3.25 6.60
N THR A 179 -3.76 -4.34 6.69
CA THR A 179 -4.51 -4.75 7.88
C THR A 179 -4.04 -6.08 8.45
N ASN A 180 -3.05 -6.74 7.82
CA ASN A 180 -2.57 -8.04 8.27
C ASN A 180 -1.55 -7.92 9.41
N THR A 181 -2.05 -7.54 10.59
CA THR A 181 -1.27 -7.40 11.81
C THR A 181 -0.68 -8.73 12.30
N THR A 182 -1.30 -9.87 11.94
CA THR A 182 -0.74 -11.20 12.19
C THR A 182 0.56 -11.38 11.44
N ALA A 183 0.59 -11.05 10.14
CA ALA A 183 1.81 -11.12 9.32
C ALA A 183 2.90 -10.17 9.85
N TYR A 184 2.52 -8.95 10.25
CA TYR A 184 3.43 -8.00 10.89
C TYR A 184 4.10 -8.57 12.13
N MET A 185 3.34 -9.22 13.02
CA MET A 185 3.89 -9.80 14.25
C MET A 185 4.76 -11.03 13.98
N VAL A 186 4.40 -11.87 13.01
CA VAL A 186 5.23 -13.00 12.56
C VAL A 186 6.57 -12.51 12.02
N ALA A 187 6.54 -11.49 11.16
CA ALA A 187 7.76 -10.89 10.60
C ALA A 187 8.72 -10.39 11.68
N ARG A 188 8.20 -9.74 12.70
CA ARG A 188 8.96 -9.24 13.84
C ARG A 188 9.49 -10.36 14.74
N ARG A 189 8.65 -11.35 15.06
CA ARG A 189 9.01 -12.48 15.94
C ARG A 189 10.19 -13.27 15.40
N TYR A 190 10.23 -13.48 14.08
CA TYR A 190 11.28 -14.27 13.42
C TYR A 190 12.37 -13.40 12.77
N GLU A 191 12.27 -12.07 12.91
CA GLU A 191 13.23 -11.11 12.31
C GLU A 191 13.44 -11.35 10.81
N ILE A 192 12.31 -11.50 10.05
CA ILE A 192 12.31 -11.84 8.63
C ILE A 192 11.72 -10.73 7.74
N ASN A 193 11.69 -9.49 8.21
CA ASN A 193 11.17 -8.37 7.42
C ASN A 193 11.88 -8.22 6.06
N ASP A 194 13.18 -8.52 6.01
CA ASP A 194 14.01 -8.49 4.80
C ASP A 194 13.74 -9.64 3.81
N LYS A 195 13.00 -10.66 4.24
CA LYS A 195 12.79 -11.91 3.49
C LYS A 195 11.34 -12.23 3.20
N LEU A 196 10.42 -11.38 3.67
CA LEU A 196 9.01 -11.58 3.40
C LEU A 196 8.74 -11.45 1.90
N PRO A 197 7.92 -12.34 1.32
CA PRO A 197 7.34 -12.10 0.00
C PRO A 197 6.57 -10.79 -0.03
N VAL A 198 6.66 -10.04 -1.15
CA VAL A 198 6.01 -8.72 -1.30
C VAL A 198 4.52 -8.78 -0.97
N LEU A 199 3.79 -9.79 -1.45
CA LEU A 199 2.35 -9.98 -1.18
C LEU A 199 1.98 -10.07 0.31
N ILE A 200 2.95 -10.33 1.19
CA ILE A 200 2.76 -10.32 2.65
C ILE A 200 3.28 -9.01 3.22
N ALA A 201 4.46 -8.57 2.76
CA ALA A 201 5.14 -7.39 3.30
C ALA A 201 4.29 -6.11 3.16
N GLU A 202 3.67 -5.88 1.98
CA GLU A 202 2.79 -4.75 1.71
C GLU A 202 1.63 -4.67 2.70
N LYS A 203 1.08 -5.81 3.13
CA LYS A 203 -0.08 -5.89 4.03
C LYS A 203 0.24 -5.67 5.52
N THR A 204 1.53 -5.45 5.86
CA THR A 204 1.98 -5.33 7.26
C THR A 204 1.94 -3.90 7.82
N GLY A 205 1.35 -2.96 7.09
CA GLY A 205 1.17 -1.57 7.51
C GLY A 205 0.64 -0.68 6.39
N PRO A 206 0.33 0.58 6.68
CA PRO A 206 0.07 1.56 5.63
C PRO A 206 1.26 1.67 4.70
N HIS A 207 0.98 1.72 3.39
CA HIS A 207 2.04 1.79 2.39
C HIS A 207 1.68 2.72 1.22
N PHE A 208 2.72 3.10 0.49
CA PHE A 208 2.64 3.88 -0.72
C PHE A 208 3.39 3.13 -1.82
N ALA A 209 2.76 2.94 -2.97
CA ALA A 209 3.52 2.55 -4.14
C ALA A 209 3.87 3.76 -5.00
N VAL A 210 5.11 3.77 -5.50
CA VAL A 210 5.55 4.73 -6.51
C VAL A 210 5.67 4.05 -7.86
N GLY A 211 5.19 4.74 -8.91
CA GLY A 211 5.07 4.23 -10.26
C GLY A 211 3.63 4.07 -10.73
N ASP A 212 3.35 2.97 -11.41
CA ASP A 212 2.03 2.68 -11.98
C ASP A 212 0.98 2.36 -10.91
N THR A 213 -0.30 2.53 -11.24
CA THR A 213 -1.41 2.14 -10.37
C THR A 213 -1.55 0.61 -10.31
N CYS A 214 -2.27 0.09 -9.31
CA CYS A 214 -2.60 -1.34 -9.22
C CYS A 214 -3.45 -1.83 -10.40
N TYR A 215 -4.11 -0.91 -11.09
CA TYR A 215 -4.98 -1.21 -12.23
C TYR A 215 -4.30 -0.98 -13.59
N SER A 216 -2.96 -0.81 -13.64
CA SER A 216 -2.21 -0.53 -14.87
C SER A 216 -2.56 -1.46 -16.01
N TYR A 217 -2.94 -0.87 -17.16
CA TYR A 217 -3.47 -1.53 -18.35
C TYR A 217 -4.87 -2.15 -18.22
N GLU A 218 -5.53 -2.02 -17.05
CA GLU A 218 -6.89 -2.52 -16.78
C GLU A 218 -7.80 -1.41 -16.19
N GLU A 219 -7.36 -0.15 -16.18
CA GLU A 219 -8.07 0.98 -15.57
C GLU A 219 -9.48 1.21 -16.17
N ASP A 220 -9.67 0.86 -17.44
CA ASP A 220 -10.97 0.99 -18.13
C ASP A 220 -11.95 -0.13 -17.78
N ARG A 221 -11.47 -1.17 -17.09
CA ARG A 221 -12.30 -2.29 -16.66
C ARG A 221 -12.95 -1.97 -15.32
N MET A 222 -14.31 -2.00 -15.29
CA MET A 222 -15.04 -1.77 -14.05
C MET A 222 -14.78 -2.91 -13.05
N THR A 223 -14.37 -2.53 -11.83
CA THR A 223 -14.15 -3.43 -10.70
C THR A 223 -15.12 -3.06 -9.58
N TYR A 224 -15.57 -4.05 -8.82
CA TYR A 224 -16.55 -3.88 -7.77
C TYR A 224 -16.06 -4.51 -6.47
N ASN A 225 -16.34 -3.85 -5.36
CA ASN A 225 -16.15 -4.44 -4.04
C ASN A 225 -17.20 -5.51 -3.73
N PRO A 226 -16.98 -6.37 -2.72
CA PRO A 226 -17.95 -7.37 -2.29
C PRO A 226 -19.33 -6.81 -1.93
N ASP A 227 -19.43 -5.54 -1.50
CA ASP A 227 -20.68 -4.82 -1.22
C ASP A 227 -21.41 -4.37 -2.50
N GLY A 228 -20.83 -4.59 -3.67
CA GLY A 228 -21.38 -4.25 -4.98
C GLY A 228 -21.12 -2.81 -5.42
N LYS A 229 -20.41 -1.99 -4.66
CA LYS A 229 -20.01 -0.65 -5.09
C LYS A 229 -18.91 -0.69 -6.13
N ALA A 230 -19.02 0.17 -7.14
CA ALA A 230 -18.00 0.33 -8.17
C ALA A 230 -16.79 1.10 -7.60
N ILE A 231 -15.59 0.56 -7.81
CA ILE A 231 -14.34 1.25 -7.46
C ILE A 231 -14.06 2.29 -8.54
N ILE A 232 -14.10 3.57 -8.17
CA ILE A 232 -13.87 4.67 -9.12
C ILE A 232 -12.41 5.13 -9.18
N ALA A 233 -11.65 4.94 -8.09
CA ALA A 233 -10.26 5.36 -7.97
C ALA A 233 -9.29 4.32 -8.55
N ARG A 234 -9.46 4.01 -9.83
CA ARG A 234 -8.57 3.11 -10.59
C ARG A 234 -7.51 3.86 -11.38
N ASP A 235 -7.73 5.15 -11.56
CA ASP A 235 -6.89 6.10 -12.26
C ASP A 235 -6.31 7.14 -11.32
N ASN A 236 -5.18 7.68 -11.72
CA ASN A 236 -4.72 8.99 -11.32
C ASN A 236 -4.50 9.88 -12.57
N GLU A 237 -4.10 11.14 -12.38
CA GLU A 237 -3.94 12.09 -13.49
C GLU A 237 -2.86 11.67 -14.49
N VAL A 238 -1.90 10.82 -14.08
CA VAL A 238 -0.84 10.30 -14.96
C VAL A 238 -1.34 9.09 -15.75
N SER A 239 -1.92 8.08 -15.11
CA SER A 239 -2.46 6.90 -15.81
C SER A 239 -3.58 7.27 -16.79
N ALA A 240 -4.37 8.30 -16.46
CA ALA A 240 -5.41 8.84 -17.36
C ALA A 240 -4.84 9.41 -18.68
N LEU A 241 -3.53 9.72 -18.76
CA LEU A 241 -2.87 10.14 -20.00
C LEU A 241 -2.90 9.05 -21.09
N ARG A 242 -3.16 7.78 -20.76
CA ARG A 242 -3.27 6.70 -21.76
C ARG A 242 -4.25 7.01 -22.89
N HIS A 243 -5.25 7.86 -22.62
CA HIS A 243 -6.23 8.27 -23.64
C HIS A 243 -5.71 9.39 -24.58
N THR A 244 -4.65 10.10 -24.20
CA THR A 244 -4.15 11.28 -24.95
C THR A 244 -2.66 11.20 -25.27
N ASP A 245 -1.84 10.64 -24.39
CA ASP A 245 -0.40 10.47 -24.53
C ASP A 245 0.07 9.17 -23.83
N PRO A 246 -0.18 7.99 -24.45
CA PRO A 246 0.07 6.70 -23.83
C PRO A 246 1.53 6.47 -23.38
N GLU A 247 2.50 7.15 -24.04
CA GLU A 247 3.91 7.02 -23.70
C GLU A 247 4.25 7.64 -22.33
N LYS A 248 3.38 8.50 -21.80
CA LYS A 248 3.53 9.14 -20.48
C LYS A 248 2.67 8.54 -19.39
N ALA A 249 1.79 7.60 -19.74
CA ALA A 249 0.83 7.02 -18.80
C ALA A 249 1.44 5.96 -17.89
N TYR A 250 2.48 5.26 -18.37
CA TYR A 250 3.02 4.07 -17.70
C TYR A 250 4.54 4.14 -17.56
N PHE A 251 5.01 3.74 -16.39
CA PHE A 251 6.43 3.67 -16.03
C PHE A 251 6.96 2.23 -16.02
N ASN A 252 6.07 1.24 -16.08
CA ASN A 252 6.36 -0.19 -15.97
C ASN A 252 7.11 -0.55 -14.68
N CYS A 253 6.80 0.16 -13.61
CA CYS A 253 7.27 -0.12 -12.26
C CYS A 253 6.18 0.20 -11.25
N HIS A 254 6.21 -0.55 -10.14
CA HIS A 254 5.34 -0.39 -8.98
C HIS A 254 6.16 -0.84 -7.78
N THR A 255 6.38 0.03 -6.80
CA THR A 255 7.25 -0.26 -5.66
C THR A 255 6.61 0.21 -4.37
N ASP A 256 6.21 -0.77 -3.53
CA ASP A 256 5.56 -0.54 -2.26
C ASP A 256 6.58 -0.18 -1.18
N ILE A 257 6.29 0.90 -0.46
CA ILE A 257 7.08 1.36 0.68
C ILE A 257 6.15 1.37 1.89
N THR A 258 6.31 0.38 2.76
CA THR A 258 5.46 0.16 3.93
C THR A 258 6.00 0.88 5.15
N ILE A 259 5.11 1.54 5.89
CA ILE A 259 5.38 2.14 7.19
C ILE A 259 4.97 1.14 8.27
N PRO A 260 5.90 0.62 9.09
CA PRO A 260 5.58 -0.31 10.16
C PRO A 260 4.63 0.32 11.20
N TYR A 261 3.69 -0.45 11.75
CA TYR A 261 2.76 0.08 12.78
C TYR A 261 3.49 0.74 13.96
N ALA A 262 4.63 0.19 14.40
CA ALA A 262 5.41 0.76 15.49
C ALA A 262 5.95 2.18 15.18
N GLU A 263 6.00 2.58 13.93
CA GLU A 263 6.51 3.86 13.44
C GLU A 263 5.39 4.86 13.09
N LEU A 264 4.13 4.50 13.31
CA LEU A 264 2.97 5.35 13.04
C LEU A 264 2.52 6.11 14.28
N ALA A 265 2.40 7.45 14.17
CA ALA A 265 1.68 8.27 15.13
C ALA A 265 0.18 8.25 14.84
N GLU A 266 -0.21 8.58 13.60
CA GLU A 266 -1.62 8.60 13.22
C GLU A 266 -1.85 8.37 11.72
N VAL A 267 -3.01 7.78 11.42
CA VAL A 267 -3.67 7.81 10.10
C VAL A 267 -5.07 8.34 10.34
N THR A 268 -5.39 9.48 9.71
CA THR A 268 -6.64 10.20 9.94
C THR A 268 -7.30 10.55 8.61
N ALA A 269 -8.54 10.11 8.43
CA ALA A 269 -9.40 10.53 7.32
C ALA A 269 -10.01 11.90 7.65
N VAL A 270 -9.94 12.85 6.70
CA VAL A 270 -10.43 14.22 6.90
C VAL A 270 -11.48 14.54 5.85
N CYS A 271 -12.69 14.83 6.30
CA CYS A 271 -13.82 15.18 5.45
C CYS A 271 -13.72 16.61 4.92
N ALA A 272 -14.46 16.93 3.87
CA ALA A 272 -14.46 18.27 3.27
C ALA A 272 -14.95 19.40 4.21
N ASP A 273 -15.76 19.05 5.20
CA ASP A 273 -16.23 19.98 6.26
C ASP A 273 -15.24 20.15 7.42
N GLY A 274 -14.08 19.47 7.36
CA GLY A 274 -13.06 19.46 8.40
C GLY A 274 -13.26 18.43 9.50
N THR A 275 -14.29 17.60 9.44
CA THR A 275 -14.47 16.46 10.37
C THR A 275 -13.31 15.49 10.23
N ARG A 276 -12.75 15.05 11.35
CA ARG A 276 -11.59 14.15 11.40
C ARG A 276 -12.02 12.79 11.96
N ILE A 277 -11.69 11.73 11.27
CA ILE A 277 -11.97 10.34 11.65
C ILE A 277 -10.63 9.63 11.85
N GLY A 278 -10.27 9.30 13.09
CA GLY A 278 -9.06 8.55 13.38
C GLY A 278 -9.21 7.10 12.94
N LEU A 279 -8.25 6.60 12.16
CA LEU A 279 -8.21 5.21 11.71
C LEU A 279 -7.16 4.43 12.50
N ILE A 280 -5.95 4.99 12.62
CA ILE A 280 -4.83 4.44 13.38
C ILE A 280 -4.27 5.53 14.28
N LYS A 281 -3.94 5.19 15.52
CA LYS A 281 -3.26 6.05 16.47
C LYS A 281 -2.23 5.25 17.26
N ASP A 282 -1.01 5.79 17.35
CA ASP A 282 0.11 5.18 18.06
C ASP A 282 0.37 3.70 17.62
N GLY A 283 0.11 3.40 16.35
CA GLY A 283 0.27 2.08 15.76
C GLY A 283 -0.88 1.10 15.98
N PHE A 284 -1.99 1.54 16.59
CA PHE A 284 -3.18 0.72 16.81
C PHE A 284 -4.38 1.25 16.03
N PHE A 285 -5.21 0.36 15.53
CA PHE A 285 -6.48 0.70 14.93
C PHE A 285 -7.43 1.24 16.00
N VAL A 286 -8.04 2.39 15.74
CA VAL A 286 -8.91 3.10 16.71
C VAL A 286 -10.31 3.37 16.15
N LEU A 287 -10.58 2.99 14.91
CA LEU A 287 -11.92 3.09 14.32
C LEU A 287 -12.80 1.96 14.87
N ASP A 288 -14.04 2.30 15.24
CA ASP A 288 -15.03 1.33 15.70
C ASP A 288 -15.21 0.22 14.65
N GLY A 289 -15.20 -1.03 15.09
CA GLY A 289 -15.31 -2.23 14.23
C GLY A 289 -13.98 -2.73 13.65
N THR A 290 -12.84 -2.13 14.03
CA THR A 290 -11.49 -2.57 13.62
C THR A 290 -10.65 -3.14 14.76
N GLU A 291 -11.21 -3.30 15.95
CA GLU A 291 -10.51 -3.66 17.19
C GLU A 291 -9.81 -5.02 17.11
N GLU A 292 -10.37 -5.97 16.34
CA GLU A 292 -9.81 -7.31 16.17
C GLU A 292 -8.43 -7.27 15.50
N LEU A 293 -8.16 -6.27 14.67
CA LEU A 293 -6.83 -6.08 14.07
C LEU A 293 -5.74 -5.80 15.10
N ASN A 294 -6.10 -5.33 16.30
CA ASN A 294 -5.15 -5.07 17.37
C ASN A 294 -4.76 -6.33 18.17
N LEU A 295 -5.52 -7.42 18.07
CA LEU A 295 -5.29 -8.62 18.88
C LEU A 295 -3.87 -9.19 18.70
N PRO A 296 -3.32 -9.31 17.47
CA PRO A 296 -1.95 -9.75 17.31
C PRO A 296 -0.93 -8.76 17.90
N LEU A 297 -1.19 -7.44 17.79
CA LEU A 297 -0.28 -6.39 18.25
C LEU A 297 -0.08 -6.38 19.77
N TYR A 298 -1.06 -6.86 20.55
CA TYR A 298 -0.94 -6.98 22.01
C TYR A 298 -0.08 -8.17 22.48
N GLN A 299 0.30 -9.06 21.57
CA GLN A 299 1.05 -10.28 21.88
C GLN A 299 2.58 -10.13 21.66
N GLY A 300 3.01 -8.95 21.28
CA GLY A 300 4.39 -8.61 20.93
C GLY A 300 5.18 -7.90 22.01
#